data_f71e96fd25e0dd8ccaeef908b95fe97f
#
_entry.id   f71e96fd25e0dd8ccaeef908b95fe97f
#
_cell.length_a   1.000
_cell.length_b   1.000
_cell.length_c   1.000
_cell.angle_alpha   90.00
_cell.angle_beta   90.00
_cell.angle_gamma   90.00
#
_symmetry.space_group_name_H-M   'P 1'
#
loop_
_entity.id
_entity.type
_entity.pdbx_description
1 polymer ?
#
loop_
_entity_poly.entity_id
_entity_poly.type
_entity_poly.pdbx_seq_one_letter_code
_entity_poly.pdbx_strand_id
1 'polypeptide(L)'
;MRDLIDIWVGVQTWVFETFVGPVLFHFGQMAWYEPGYSAVEFVMLGVVQIAVIAIGMRFFERRWPLEKPGKDDRLILVDQIYTLLNKLGVIPLAIFVVTYPLVQEIELTVRAWGYAPPRLERVLPWLGDNALASFLVYFVLYDFAAYWLHRAQHAFPWWWALHSLHHRQRRMT
;
A
#
# COMPACT_ATOMS: atom_id res chain seq x y z
N MET A 1 0.14 8.27 -23.74
CA MET A 1 -0.31 8.07 -22.35
C MET A 1 -1.46 7.06 -22.27
N ARG A 2 -2.49 7.14 -23.13
CA ARG A 2 -3.57 6.13 -23.20
C ARG A 2 -3.01 4.73 -23.41
N ASP A 3 -2.14 4.55 -24.41
CA ASP A 3 -1.55 3.22 -24.73
C ASP A 3 -0.84 2.54 -23.54
N LEU A 4 -0.18 3.33 -22.68
CA LEU A 4 0.48 2.78 -21.48
C LEU A 4 -0.54 2.35 -20.41
N ILE A 5 -1.63 3.08 -20.27
CA ILE A 5 -2.72 2.71 -19.35
C ILE A 5 -3.40 1.45 -19.86
N ASP A 6 -3.67 1.37 -21.16
CA ASP A 6 -4.31 0.21 -21.77
C ASP A 6 -3.44 -1.05 -21.64
N ILE A 7 -2.11 -0.92 -21.82
CA ILE A 7 -1.16 -2.02 -21.57
C ILE A 7 -1.17 -2.43 -20.11
N TRP A 8 -1.15 -1.46 -19.19
CA TRP A 8 -1.17 -1.74 -17.74
C TRP A 8 -2.41 -2.50 -17.34
N VAL A 9 -3.58 -2.01 -17.72
CA VAL A 9 -4.87 -2.65 -17.45
C VAL A 9 -4.95 -4.02 -18.11
N GLY A 10 -4.43 -4.18 -19.33
CA GLY A 10 -4.37 -5.46 -20.03
C GLY A 10 -3.55 -6.50 -19.27
N VAL A 11 -2.37 -6.11 -18.77
CA VAL A 11 -1.52 -6.99 -17.94
C VAL A 11 -2.20 -7.34 -16.62
N GLN A 12 -2.79 -6.36 -15.94
CA GLN A 12 -3.53 -6.58 -14.70
C GLN A 12 -4.67 -7.58 -14.89
N THR A 13 -5.48 -7.38 -15.94
CA THR A 13 -6.59 -8.27 -16.28
C THR A 13 -6.09 -9.68 -16.58
N TRP A 14 -5.03 -9.79 -17.39
CA TRP A 14 -4.45 -11.09 -17.71
C TRP A 14 -3.93 -11.82 -16.47
N VAL A 15 -3.20 -11.15 -15.58
CA VAL A 15 -2.71 -11.74 -14.32
C VAL A 15 -3.88 -12.18 -13.44
N PHE A 16 -4.89 -11.32 -13.31
CA PHE A 16 -6.06 -11.62 -12.50
C PHE A 16 -6.84 -12.82 -13.04
N GLU A 17 -7.17 -12.82 -14.32
CA GLU A 17 -7.95 -13.89 -14.95
C GLU A 17 -7.20 -15.22 -15.01
N THR A 18 -5.86 -15.17 -15.08
CA THR A 18 -5.04 -16.38 -15.16
C THR A 18 -4.82 -17.02 -13.79
N PHE A 19 -4.60 -16.22 -12.75
CA PHE A 19 -4.13 -16.74 -11.46
C PHE A 19 -5.13 -16.55 -10.32
N VAL A 20 -5.79 -15.41 -10.23
CA VAL A 20 -6.63 -15.05 -9.07
C VAL A 20 -8.08 -15.46 -9.28
N GLY A 21 -8.66 -15.09 -10.41
CA GLY A 21 -10.06 -15.38 -10.76
C GLY A 21 -10.43 -16.86 -10.65
N PRO A 22 -9.65 -17.79 -11.25
CA PRO A 22 -9.92 -19.22 -11.14
C PRO A 22 -9.89 -19.75 -9.70
N VAL A 23 -9.00 -19.22 -8.85
CA VAL A 23 -8.92 -19.58 -7.43
C VAL A 23 -10.17 -19.11 -6.70
N LEU A 24 -10.57 -17.85 -6.88
CA LEU A 24 -11.78 -17.30 -6.27
C LEU A 24 -13.03 -18.07 -6.70
N PHE A 25 -13.11 -18.40 -7.99
CA PHE A 25 -14.21 -19.19 -8.51
C PHE A 25 -14.24 -20.61 -7.92
N HIS A 26 -13.08 -21.30 -7.86
CA HIS A 26 -12.97 -22.64 -7.32
C HIS A 26 -13.42 -22.72 -5.85
N PHE A 27 -13.11 -21.70 -5.05
CA PHE A 27 -13.51 -21.62 -3.64
C PHE A 27 -14.86 -20.93 -3.41
N GLY A 28 -15.59 -20.52 -4.46
CA GLY A 28 -16.87 -19.82 -4.33
C GLY A 28 -16.76 -18.42 -3.72
N GLN A 29 -15.59 -17.82 -3.75
CA GLN A 29 -15.29 -16.53 -3.09
C GLN A 29 -15.47 -15.34 -4.03
N MET A 30 -16.59 -15.27 -4.75
CA MET A 30 -16.84 -14.22 -5.73
C MET A 30 -17.00 -12.80 -5.13
N ALA A 31 -17.32 -12.70 -3.84
CA ALA A 31 -17.32 -11.42 -3.12
C ALA A 31 -15.94 -10.73 -3.10
N TRP A 32 -14.88 -11.50 -3.30
CA TRP A 32 -13.50 -11.01 -3.34
C TRP A 32 -13.01 -10.66 -4.75
N TYR A 33 -13.89 -10.66 -5.76
CA TYR A 33 -13.49 -10.39 -7.15
C TYR A 33 -12.86 -9.00 -7.30
N GLU A 34 -13.59 -7.93 -6.92
CA GLU A 34 -13.10 -6.55 -7.00
C GLU A 34 -11.90 -6.30 -6.08
N PRO A 35 -11.91 -6.72 -4.78
CA PRO A 35 -10.74 -6.62 -3.93
C PRO A 35 -9.52 -7.39 -4.48
N GLY A 36 -9.73 -8.56 -5.07
CA GLY A 36 -8.67 -9.37 -5.67
C GLY A 36 -8.08 -8.69 -6.92
N TYR A 37 -8.91 -8.07 -7.74
CA TYR A 37 -8.45 -7.31 -8.90
C TYR A 37 -7.58 -6.11 -8.49
N SER A 38 -8.01 -5.37 -7.47
CA SER A 38 -7.23 -4.27 -6.90
C SER A 38 -5.94 -4.73 -6.23
N ALA A 39 -5.94 -5.92 -5.61
CA ALA A 39 -4.75 -6.51 -5.02
C ALA A 39 -3.69 -6.84 -6.09
N VAL A 40 -4.09 -7.29 -7.28
CA VAL A 40 -3.17 -7.51 -8.41
C VAL A 40 -2.49 -6.19 -8.80
N GLU A 41 -3.24 -5.09 -8.92
CA GLU A 41 -2.67 -3.77 -9.20
C GLU A 41 -1.64 -3.36 -8.16
N PHE A 42 -1.97 -3.53 -6.88
CA PHE A 42 -1.05 -3.22 -5.77
C PHE A 42 0.26 -4.00 -5.88
N VAL A 43 0.19 -5.30 -6.18
CA VAL A 43 1.38 -6.15 -6.37
C VAL A 43 2.20 -5.69 -7.59
N MET A 44 1.54 -5.39 -8.70
CA MET A 44 2.21 -4.90 -9.93
C MET A 44 2.94 -3.58 -9.66
N LEU A 45 2.30 -2.63 -8.97
CA LEU A 45 2.94 -1.37 -8.54
C LEU A 45 4.12 -1.64 -7.62
N GLY A 46 4.00 -2.59 -6.70
CA GLY A 46 5.08 -3.04 -5.82
C GLY A 46 6.30 -3.56 -6.60
N VAL A 47 6.07 -4.39 -7.62
CA VAL A 47 7.13 -4.90 -8.51
C VAL A 47 7.84 -3.75 -9.23
N VAL A 48 7.08 -2.79 -9.79
CA VAL A 48 7.66 -1.61 -10.46
C VAL A 48 8.47 -0.77 -9.47
N GLN A 49 7.95 -0.52 -8.26
CA GLN A 49 8.67 0.23 -7.23
C GLN A 49 9.98 -0.45 -6.83
N ILE A 50 9.96 -1.78 -6.63
CA ILE A 50 11.17 -2.55 -6.31
C ILE A 50 12.19 -2.43 -7.46
N ALA A 51 11.75 -2.57 -8.70
CA ALA A 51 12.63 -2.44 -9.86
C ALA A 51 13.27 -1.05 -9.93
N VAL A 52 12.48 0.02 -9.75
CA VAL A 52 12.96 1.40 -9.75
C VAL A 52 13.97 1.64 -8.61
N ILE A 53 13.66 1.18 -7.40
CA ILE A 53 14.55 1.33 -6.24
C ILE A 53 15.82 0.50 -6.46
N ALA A 54 15.71 -0.78 -6.84
CA ALA A 54 16.84 -1.66 -7.02
C ALA A 54 17.80 -1.19 -8.13
N ILE A 55 17.27 -0.65 -9.21
CA ILE A 55 18.09 -0.13 -10.33
C ILE A 55 18.63 1.26 -10.00
N GLY A 56 17.73 2.19 -9.59
CA GLY A 56 18.08 3.59 -9.37
C GLY A 56 18.98 3.77 -8.16
N MET A 57 18.58 3.25 -6.99
CA MET A 57 19.32 3.45 -5.74
C MET A 57 20.66 2.72 -5.77
N ARG A 58 20.73 1.50 -6.33
CA ARG A 58 21.98 0.77 -6.45
C ARG A 58 23.02 1.46 -7.31
N PHE A 59 22.56 2.21 -8.34
CA PHE A 59 23.47 3.04 -9.12
C PHE A 59 24.05 4.19 -8.28
N PHE A 60 23.21 4.89 -7.52
CA PHE A 60 23.63 6.00 -6.65
C PHE A 60 24.49 5.51 -5.48
N GLU A 61 24.13 4.43 -4.81
CA GLU A 61 24.91 3.82 -3.73
C GLU A 61 26.32 3.40 -4.18
N ARG A 62 26.44 2.83 -5.37
CA ARG A 62 27.74 2.47 -5.92
C ARG A 62 28.59 3.68 -6.28
N ARG A 63 27.97 4.78 -6.71
CA ARG A 63 28.68 5.97 -7.15
C ARG A 63 29.06 6.90 -6.00
N TRP A 64 28.20 6.97 -4.97
CA TRP A 64 28.36 7.82 -3.79
C TRP A 64 27.97 7.06 -2.53
N PRO A 65 28.77 6.06 -2.09
CA PRO A 65 28.44 5.30 -0.90
C PRO A 65 28.52 6.20 0.34
N LEU A 66 27.41 6.27 1.09
CA LEU A 66 27.36 7.02 2.35
C LEU A 66 28.17 6.31 3.43
N GLU A 67 28.14 4.99 3.45
CA GLU A 67 28.89 4.14 4.35
C GLU A 67 29.71 3.12 3.56
N LYS A 68 30.90 2.76 4.09
CA LYS A 68 31.67 1.66 3.51
C LYS A 68 30.92 0.35 3.72
N PRO A 69 30.83 -0.53 2.70
CA PRO A 69 30.19 -1.84 2.85
C PRO A 69 30.76 -2.56 4.07
N GLY A 70 29.92 -2.78 5.06
CA GLY A 70 30.30 -3.52 6.27
C GLY A 70 30.14 -5.02 6.06
N LYS A 71 30.78 -5.82 6.89
CA LYS A 71 30.74 -7.30 6.83
C LYS A 71 29.41 -7.92 7.32
N ASP A 72 28.40 -7.13 7.68
CA ASP A 72 27.13 -7.64 8.22
C ASP A 72 26.06 -7.82 7.14
N ASP A 73 26.31 -8.76 6.23
CA ASP A 73 25.38 -9.12 5.15
C ASP A 73 24.03 -9.62 5.64
N ARG A 74 23.93 -10.09 6.91
CA ARG A 74 22.68 -10.60 7.48
C ARG A 74 21.62 -9.52 7.71
N LEU A 75 22.02 -8.33 8.16
CA LEU A 75 21.10 -7.22 8.39
C LEU A 75 20.54 -6.71 7.06
N ILE A 76 21.39 -6.61 6.04
CA ILE A 76 21.00 -6.23 4.68
C ILE A 76 20.00 -7.24 4.11
N LEU A 77 20.24 -8.53 4.31
CA LEU A 77 19.34 -9.58 3.86
C LEU A 77 17.96 -9.48 4.53
N VAL A 78 17.93 -9.23 5.84
CA VAL A 78 16.68 -9.05 6.59
C VAL A 78 15.89 -7.85 6.06
N ASP A 79 16.54 -6.72 5.83
CA ASP A 79 15.91 -5.51 5.28
C ASP A 79 15.39 -5.75 3.86
N GLN A 80 16.15 -6.47 3.03
CA GLN A 80 15.71 -6.85 1.68
C GLN A 80 14.48 -7.76 1.72
N ILE A 81 14.48 -8.80 2.56
CA ILE A 81 13.34 -9.71 2.71
C ILE A 81 12.11 -8.93 3.21
N TYR A 82 12.27 -8.08 4.23
CA TYR A 82 11.16 -7.28 4.76
C TYR A 82 10.60 -6.33 3.71
N THR A 83 11.47 -5.66 2.96
CA THR A 83 11.09 -4.78 1.86
C THR A 83 10.34 -5.54 0.77
N LEU A 84 10.82 -6.72 0.38
CA LEU A 84 10.15 -7.58 -0.59
C LEU A 84 8.76 -8.01 -0.10
N LEU A 85 8.66 -8.53 1.12
CA LEU A 85 7.39 -8.97 1.70
C LEU A 85 6.36 -7.83 1.80
N ASN A 86 6.82 -6.63 2.11
CA ASN A 86 5.96 -5.46 2.21
C ASN A 86 5.58 -4.91 0.82
N LYS A 87 6.54 -4.73 -0.08
CA LYS A 87 6.31 -4.14 -1.41
C LYS A 87 5.61 -5.08 -2.39
N LEU A 88 5.84 -6.38 -2.30
CA LEU A 88 5.08 -7.39 -3.05
C LEU A 88 3.68 -7.63 -2.45
N GLY A 89 3.32 -6.90 -1.41
CA GLY A 89 1.99 -6.96 -0.85
C GLY A 89 1.72 -8.15 0.07
N VAL A 90 2.69 -9.00 0.37
CA VAL A 90 2.45 -10.19 1.21
C VAL A 90 1.93 -9.77 2.60
N ILE A 91 2.61 -8.84 3.27
CA ILE A 91 2.18 -8.33 4.58
C ILE A 91 0.90 -7.47 4.46
N PRO A 92 0.81 -6.46 3.58
CA PRO A 92 -0.42 -5.69 3.39
C PRO A 92 -1.62 -6.55 3.01
N LEU A 93 -1.43 -7.54 2.12
CA LEU A 93 -2.50 -8.44 1.70
C LEU A 93 -2.98 -9.32 2.87
N ALA A 94 -2.07 -9.87 3.67
CA ALA A 94 -2.42 -10.65 4.85
C ALA A 94 -3.23 -9.79 5.85
N ILE A 95 -2.79 -8.56 6.12
CA ILE A 95 -3.54 -7.62 6.96
C ILE A 95 -4.91 -7.32 6.35
N PHE A 96 -4.96 -7.04 5.04
CA PHE A 96 -6.20 -6.76 4.33
C PHE A 96 -7.19 -7.93 4.42
N VAL A 97 -6.76 -9.16 4.15
CA VAL A 97 -7.62 -10.36 4.24
C VAL A 97 -8.20 -10.53 5.63
N VAL A 98 -7.42 -10.26 6.68
CA VAL A 98 -7.89 -10.37 8.08
C VAL A 98 -8.83 -9.21 8.46
N THR A 99 -8.54 -8.00 8.01
CA THR A 99 -9.28 -6.80 8.43
C THR A 99 -10.50 -6.50 7.55
N TYR A 100 -10.50 -6.91 6.28
CA TYR A 100 -11.55 -6.60 5.33
C TYR A 100 -12.96 -7.02 5.78
N PRO A 101 -13.19 -8.27 6.27
CA PRO A 101 -14.51 -8.66 6.75
C PRO A 101 -14.99 -7.77 7.89
N LEU A 102 -14.12 -7.42 8.84
CA LEU A 102 -14.45 -6.55 9.96
C LEU A 102 -14.82 -5.14 9.50
N VAL A 103 -14.05 -4.59 8.56
CA VAL A 103 -14.33 -3.25 7.98
C VAL A 103 -15.67 -3.26 7.25
N GLN A 104 -15.97 -4.32 6.50
CA GLN A 104 -17.26 -4.48 5.80
C GLN A 104 -18.44 -4.53 6.76
N GLU A 105 -18.34 -5.30 7.84
CA GLU A 105 -19.41 -5.39 8.85
C GLU A 105 -19.64 -4.03 9.56
N ILE A 106 -18.56 -3.32 9.89
CA ILE A 106 -18.64 -1.97 10.45
C ILE A 106 -19.31 -1.03 9.47
N GLU A 107 -18.90 -1.04 8.20
CA GLU A 107 -19.46 -0.17 7.17
C GLU A 107 -20.95 -0.43 6.95
N LEU A 108 -21.35 -1.70 6.84
CA LEU A 108 -22.75 -2.08 6.69
C LEU A 108 -23.59 -1.64 7.89
N THR A 109 -23.09 -1.82 9.10
CA THR A 109 -23.76 -1.40 10.34
C THR A 109 -23.96 0.11 10.37
N VAL A 110 -22.90 0.87 10.08
CA VAL A 110 -22.93 2.33 10.11
C VAL A 110 -23.85 2.88 9.01
N ARG A 111 -23.88 2.26 7.83
CA ARG A 111 -24.82 2.60 6.74
C ARG A 111 -26.27 2.28 7.13
N ALA A 112 -26.52 1.16 7.82
CA ALA A 112 -27.83 0.81 8.32
C ALA A 112 -28.37 1.84 9.32
N TRP A 113 -27.49 2.53 10.05
CA TRP A 113 -27.85 3.67 10.92
C TRP A 113 -28.07 4.98 10.14
N GLY A 114 -28.02 4.94 8.80
CA GLY A 114 -28.23 6.11 7.94
C GLY A 114 -27.00 7.00 7.75
N TYR A 115 -25.83 6.58 8.22
CA TYR A 115 -24.62 7.33 8.01
C TYR A 115 -24.09 7.12 6.58
N ALA A 116 -23.89 8.21 5.86
CA ALA A 116 -23.18 8.22 4.60
C ALA A 116 -21.85 8.95 4.77
N PRO A 117 -20.71 8.39 4.29
CA PRO A 117 -19.45 9.08 4.37
C PRO A 117 -19.53 10.46 3.73
N PRO A 118 -19.03 11.52 4.41
CA PRO A 118 -19.02 12.85 3.83
C PRO A 118 -18.12 12.86 2.59
N ARG A 119 -18.62 13.46 1.52
CA ARG A 119 -17.82 13.77 0.34
C ARG A 119 -17.47 15.23 0.37
N LEU A 120 -16.19 15.57 0.29
CA LEU A 120 -15.73 16.96 0.33
C LEU A 120 -16.29 17.78 -0.84
N GLU A 121 -16.53 17.15 -1.98
CA GLU A 121 -17.12 17.77 -3.17
C GLU A 121 -18.56 18.26 -2.92
N ARG A 122 -19.28 17.71 -1.93
CA ARG A 122 -20.60 18.21 -1.52
C ARG A 122 -20.51 19.51 -0.72
N VAL A 123 -19.44 19.68 0.04
CA VAL A 123 -19.19 20.86 0.86
C VAL A 123 -18.44 21.92 0.07
N LEU A 124 -17.53 21.49 -0.80
CA LEU A 124 -16.68 22.31 -1.64
C LEU A 124 -16.84 21.87 -3.12
N PRO A 125 -17.91 22.28 -3.81
CA PRO A 125 -18.25 21.80 -5.15
C PRO A 125 -17.12 22.01 -6.19
N TRP A 126 -16.34 23.08 -6.03
CA TRP A 126 -15.21 23.39 -6.91
C TRP A 126 -14.13 22.31 -6.94
N LEU A 127 -14.08 21.44 -5.92
CA LEU A 127 -13.18 20.29 -5.93
C LEU A 127 -13.58 19.27 -7.00
N GLY A 128 -14.88 19.06 -7.24
CA GLY A 128 -15.38 18.13 -8.24
C GLY A 128 -14.93 18.47 -9.67
N ASP A 129 -14.75 19.77 -9.93
CA ASP A 129 -14.38 20.28 -11.26
C ASP A 129 -12.86 20.40 -11.45
N ASN A 130 -12.08 20.22 -10.38
CA ASN A 130 -10.61 20.40 -10.42
C ASN A 130 -9.88 19.21 -9.81
N ALA A 131 -9.47 18.27 -10.67
CA ALA A 131 -8.80 17.04 -10.26
C ALA A 131 -7.49 17.28 -9.50
N LEU A 132 -6.70 18.31 -9.89
CA LEU A 132 -5.46 18.65 -9.18
C LEU A 132 -5.75 19.20 -7.77
N ALA A 133 -6.73 20.07 -7.64
CA ALA A 133 -7.11 20.62 -6.34
C ALA A 133 -7.67 19.52 -5.43
N SER A 134 -8.53 18.63 -5.95
CA SER A 134 -9.01 17.46 -5.23
C SER A 134 -7.85 16.58 -4.75
N PHE A 135 -6.93 16.25 -5.65
CA PHE A 135 -5.74 15.47 -5.29
C PHE A 135 -4.95 16.12 -4.15
N LEU A 136 -4.65 17.42 -4.25
CA LEU A 136 -3.87 18.13 -3.22
C LEU A 136 -4.59 18.18 -1.88
N VAL A 137 -5.90 18.42 -1.87
CA VAL A 137 -6.69 18.47 -0.63
C VAL A 137 -6.73 17.07 0.02
N TYR A 138 -7.04 16.02 -0.73
CA TYR A 138 -7.05 14.67 -0.19
C TYR A 138 -5.66 14.21 0.25
N PHE A 139 -4.61 14.59 -0.48
CA PHE A 139 -3.22 14.30 -0.11
C PHE A 139 -2.86 14.93 1.24
N VAL A 140 -3.18 16.22 1.45
CA VAL A 140 -2.92 16.91 2.72
C VAL A 140 -3.73 16.30 3.87
N LEU A 141 -5.01 15.96 3.64
CA LEU A 141 -5.84 15.31 4.66
C LEU A 141 -5.30 13.92 5.03
N TYR A 142 -4.86 13.15 4.02
CA TYR A 142 -4.24 11.85 4.25
C TYR A 142 -2.94 11.99 5.06
N ASP A 143 -2.06 12.92 4.68
CA ASP A 143 -0.79 13.16 5.37
C ASP A 143 -1.02 13.63 6.81
N PHE A 144 -2.00 14.51 7.03
CA PHE A 144 -2.41 14.93 8.35
C PHE A 144 -2.91 13.75 9.22
N ALA A 145 -3.76 12.89 8.67
CA ALA A 145 -4.23 11.70 9.37
C ALA A 145 -3.07 10.73 9.66
N ALA A 146 -2.19 10.50 8.69
CA ALA A 146 -1.01 9.66 8.83
C ALA A 146 -0.06 10.17 9.91
N TYR A 147 0.16 11.49 9.98
CA TYR A 147 0.95 12.13 11.04
C TYR A 147 0.38 11.84 12.43
N TRP A 148 -0.93 12.01 12.63
CA TRP A 148 -1.55 11.77 13.94
C TRP A 148 -1.55 10.30 14.31
N LEU A 149 -1.76 9.41 13.32
CA LEU A 149 -1.64 7.98 13.53
C LEU A 149 -0.22 7.59 13.97
N HIS A 150 0.79 8.08 13.27
CA HIS A 150 2.20 7.84 13.61
C HIS A 150 2.55 8.41 15.00
N ARG A 151 2.08 9.61 15.31
CA ARG A 151 2.24 10.20 16.63
C ARG A 151 1.59 9.36 17.74
N ALA A 152 0.41 8.78 17.47
CA ALA A 152 -0.24 7.87 18.39
C ALA A 152 0.58 6.58 18.62
N GLN A 153 1.23 6.04 17.57
CA GLN A 153 2.14 4.89 17.68
C GLN A 153 3.31 5.18 18.64
N HIS A 154 3.78 6.42 18.71
CA HIS A 154 4.79 6.83 19.67
C HIS A 154 4.24 7.12 21.07
N ALA A 155 2.97 7.50 21.20
CA ALA A 155 2.37 7.91 22.48
C ALA A 155 1.87 6.72 23.32
N PHE A 156 1.39 5.67 22.66
CA PHE A 156 0.82 4.51 23.36
C PHE A 156 1.86 3.38 23.52
N PRO A 157 2.20 2.94 24.77
CA PRO A 157 3.25 1.95 25.01
C PRO A 157 3.08 0.62 24.27
N TRP A 158 1.85 0.10 24.19
CA TRP A 158 1.55 -1.13 23.48
C TRP A 158 1.76 -0.99 21.98
N TRP A 159 1.45 0.18 21.42
CA TRP A 159 1.66 0.46 20.01
C TRP A 159 3.12 0.74 19.68
N TRP A 160 3.80 1.45 20.59
CA TRP A 160 5.24 1.65 20.53
C TRP A 160 6.00 0.31 20.52
N ALA A 161 5.57 -0.69 21.28
CA ALA A 161 6.22 -2.00 21.30
C ALA A 161 6.29 -2.65 19.89
N LEU A 162 5.25 -2.45 19.08
CA LEU A 162 5.20 -2.90 17.69
C LEU A 162 5.96 -1.96 16.76
N HIS A 163 5.77 -0.66 16.93
CA HIS A 163 6.33 0.36 16.06
C HIS A 163 7.84 0.57 16.24
N SER A 164 8.36 0.31 17.45
CA SER A 164 9.78 0.46 17.78
C SER A 164 10.71 -0.38 16.91
N LEU A 165 10.21 -1.46 16.30
CA LEU A 165 10.98 -2.27 15.36
C LEU A 165 11.39 -1.46 14.13
N HIS A 166 10.52 -0.56 13.67
CA HIS A 166 10.81 0.34 12.57
C HIS A 166 11.94 1.34 12.89
N HIS A 167 12.09 1.73 14.17
CA HIS A 167 13.13 2.65 14.62
C HIS A 167 14.44 1.97 15.06
N ARG A 168 14.54 0.64 15.00
CA ARG A 168 15.75 -0.10 15.39
C ARG A 168 16.83 -0.14 14.33
N GLN A 169 16.57 0.33 13.13
CA GLN A 169 17.54 0.35 12.06
C GLN A 169 18.72 1.26 12.44
N ARG A 170 19.89 0.68 12.60
CA ARG A 170 21.12 1.39 13.04
C ARG A 170 22.00 1.85 11.89
N ARG A 171 21.76 1.39 10.69
CA ARG A 171 22.49 1.72 9.46
C ARG A 171 21.51 1.87 8.31
N MET A 172 21.69 2.89 7.49
CA MET A 172 21.03 3.03 6.22
C MET A 172 21.84 2.29 5.16
N THR A 173 21.33 1.20 4.66
CA THR A 173 21.91 0.44 3.56
C THR A 173 20.92 0.41 2.40
#